data_62da685713bc5212878c8a9ec02c50fc
#
_entry.id   62da685713bc5212878c8a9ec02c50fc
#
_cell.length_a   1.000
_cell.length_b   1.000
_cell.length_c   1.000
_cell.angle_alpha   90.00
_cell.angle_beta   90.00
_cell.angle_gamma   90.00
#
_symmetry.space_group_name_H-M   'P 1'
#
loop_
_entity.id
_entity.type
_entity.pdbx_description
1 polymer ?
#
loop_
_entity_poly.entity_id
_entity_poly.type
_entity_poly.pdbx_seq_one_letter_code
_entity_poly.pdbx_strand_id
1 'polypeptide(L)'
;MAFFKKVKKKLTGLWYPEAITVGKPVTTDQVADRLALISTVSRGDTYAVLKDLGGVMASFMAEGRTVKLEGVGTFYYTINADKGIAKPEEVTAKQIKNVRVRFIPETSRTQSNKVATRSLVSDSIYWEEWKEKKSLTPSPSPNGEGSEDHTGPQVG
;
A
#
# COMPACT_ATOMS: atom_id res chain seq x y z
N MET A 1 5.02 1.84 -14.14
CA MET A 1 5.67 3.10 -13.75
C MET A 1 5.45 3.30 -12.26
N ALA A 2 6.50 3.54 -11.50
CA ALA A 2 6.46 3.83 -10.07
C ALA A 2 6.88 5.28 -9.83
N PHE A 3 6.50 5.84 -8.69
CA PHE A 3 6.76 7.26 -8.40
C PHE A 3 7.57 7.43 -7.14
N PHE A 4 8.42 8.47 -7.15
CA PHE A 4 9.16 8.89 -5.97
C PHE A 4 9.08 10.40 -5.77
N LYS A 5 9.28 10.84 -4.53
CA LYS A 5 9.48 12.25 -4.18
C LYS A 5 10.84 12.44 -3.51
N LYS A 6 11.37 13.65 -3.56
CA LYS A 6 12.60 14.03 -2.87
C LYS A 6 12.27 14.42 -1.43
N VAL A 7 12.91 13.77 -0.47
CA VAL A 7 12.70 14.03 0.97
C VAL A 7 14.03 14.35 1.63
N LYS A 8 14.06 15.47 2.36
CA LYS A 8 15.22 15.86 3.16
C LYS A 8 15.15 15.17 4.51
N LYS A 9 16.14 14.35 4.83
CA LYS A 9 16.21 13.68 6.14
C LYS A 9 16.76 14.68 7.18
N LYS A 10 16.00 14.88 8.25
CA LYS A 10 16.37 15.83 9.32
C LYS A 10 17.72 15.50 9.98
N LEU A 11 18.01 14.20 10.14
CA LEU A 11 19.20 13.73 10.84
C LEU A 11 20.51 13.99 10.08
N THR A 12 20.47 13.84 8.75
CA THR A 12 21.68 13.96 7.90
C THR A 12 21.73 15.25 7.10
N GLY A 13 20.62 15.98 6.99
CA GLY A 13 20.48 17.16 6.14
C GLY A 13 20.49 16.87 4.64
N LEU A 14 20.62 15.60 4.22
CA LEU A 14 20.72 15.17 2.83
C LEU A 14 19.35 14.83 2.24
N TRP A 15 19.25 14.92 0.90
CA TRP A 15 18.07 14.59 0.14
C TRP A 15 18.10 13.13 -0.34
N TYR A 16 16.97 12.43 -0.23
CA TYR A 16 16.81 11.04 -0.64
C TYR A 16 15.53 10.87 -1.47
N PRO A 17 15.54 9.96 -2.47
CA PRO A 17 14.31 9.53 -3.10
C PRO A 17 13.50 8.67 -2.13
N GLU A 18 12.21 8.94 -2.01
CA GLU A 18 11.27 8.15 -1.21
C GLU A 18 10.11 7.73 -2.10
N ALA A 19 9.86 6.43 -2.19
CA ALA A 19 8.78 5.88 -2.99
C ALA A 19 7.42 6.37 -2.45
N ILE A 20 6.53 6.73 -3.36
CA ILE A 20 5.15 7.10 -3.03
C ILE A 20 4.17 6.25 -3.81
N THR A 21 3.01 6.01 -3.21
CA THR A 21 1.86 5.41 -3.88
C THR A 21 0.94 6.51 -4.37
N VAL A 22 0.43 6.37 -5.58
CA VAL A 22 -0.43 7.36 -6.24
C VAL A 22 -1.71 6.68 -6.69
N GLY A 23 -2.82 7.38 -6.53
CA GLY A 23 -4.14 6.90 -6.92
C GLY A 23 -4.82 6.06 -5.83
N LYS A 24 -5.99 5.53 -6.16
CA LYS A 24 -6.76 4.65 -5.27
C LYS A 24 -6.13 3.26 -5.23
N PRO A 25 -6.18 2.55 -4.09
CA PRO A 25 -5.76 1.16 -4.03
C PRO A 25 -6.51 0.30 -5.05
N VAL A 26 -5.81 -0.65 -5.65
CA VAL A 26 -6.42 -1.68 -6.50
C VAL A 26 -7.29 -2.58 -5.63
N THR A 27 -8.51 -2.84 -6.05
CA THR A 27 -9.48 -3.66 -5.31
C THR A 27 -9.30 -5.15 -5.61
N THR A 28 -9.89 -6.01 -4.74
CA THR A 28 -9.94 -7.46 -4.98
C THR A 28 -10.65 -7.79 -6.29
N ASP A 29 -11.70 -7.05 -6.66
CA ASP A 29 -12.39 -7.22 -7.94
C ASP A 29 -11.46 -7.02 -9.13
N GLN A 30 -10.68 -5.93 -9.12
CA GLN A 30 -9.73 -5.64 -10.20
C GLN A 30 -8.61 -6.69 -10.29
N VAL A 31 -8.19 -7.25 -9.15
CA VAL A 31 -7.24 -8.37 -9.14
C VAL A 31 -7.87 -9.63 -9.72
N ALA A 32 -9.13 -9.93 -9.34
CA ALA A 32 -9.86 -11.08 -9.86
C ALA A 32 -10.09 -10.97 -11.38
N ASP A 33 -10.46 -9.77 -11.87
CA ASP A 33 -10.60 -9.50 -13.30
C ASP A 33 -9.30 -9.82 -14.06
N ARG A 34 -8.18 -9.36 -13.52
CA ARG A 34 -6.88 -9.57 -14.15
C ARG A 34 -6.42 -11.03 -14.14
N LEU A 35 -6.69 -11.75 -13.04
CA LEU A 35 -6.39 -13.17 -12.94
C LEU A 35 -7.24 -14.01 -13.89
N ALA A 36 -8.53 -13.70 -14.02
CA ALA A 36 -9.42 -14.39 -14.95
C ALA A 36 -8.99 -14.26 -16.41
N LEU A 37 -8.31 -13.16 -16.78
CA LEU A 37 -7.77 -12.96 -18.15
C LEU A 37 -6.56 -13.87 -18.48
N ILE A 38 -5.84 -14.34 -17.47
CA ILE A 38 -4.60 -15.12 -17.65
C ILE A 38 -4.73 -16.56 -17.13
N SER A 39 -5.88 -16.93 -16.59
CA SER A 39 -6.17 -18.27 -16.09
C SER A 39 -7.46 -18.82 -16.71
N THR A 40 -7.71 -20.10 -16.55
CA THR A 40 -8.95 -20.76 -16.96
C THR A 40 -10.08 -20.66 -15.93
N VAL A 41 -9.82 -20.02 -14.79
CA VAL A 41 -10.76 -19.88 -13.67
C VAL A 41 -11.69 -18.70 -13.93
N SER A 42 -12.96 -18.84 -13.61
CA SER A 42 -13.91 -17.75 -13.77
C SER A 42 -13.59 -16.59 -12.82
N ARG A 43 -14.01 -15.38 -13.19
CA ARG A 43 -13.88 -14.18 -12.35
C ARG A 43 -14.53 -14.39 -10.97
N GLY A 44 -15.71 -15.01 -10.93
CA GLY A 44 -16.45 -15.25 -9.69
C GLY A 44 -15.70 -16.17 -8.73
N ASP A 45 -15.20 -17.29 -9.24
CA ASP A 45 -14.43 -18.25 -8.45
C ASP A 45 -13.12 -17.63 -7.96
N THR A 46 -12.43 -16.91 -8.83
CA THR A 46 -11.20 -16.19 -8.46
C THR A 46 -11.46 -15.19 -7.34
N TYR A 47 -12.54 -14.43 -7.43
CA TYR A 47 -12.92 -13.47 -6.38
C TYR A 47 -13.21 -14.17 -5.05
N ALA A 48 -13.98 -15.27 -5.07
CA ALA A 48 -14.28 -16.04 -3.87
C ALA A 48 -13.01 -16.58 -3.21
N VAL A 49 -12.12 -17.19 -3.98
CA VAL A 49 -10.82 -17.69 -3.48
C VAL A 49 -9.99 -16.57 -2.84
N LEU A 50 -9.89 -15.40 -3.49
CA LEU A 50 -9.14 -14.27 -2.94
C LEU A 50 -9.75 -13.73 -1.64
N LYS A 51 -11.07 -13.74 -1.50
CA LYS A 51 -11.78 -13.33 -0.29
C LYS A 51 -11.49 -14.25 0.88
N ASP A 52 -11.46 -15.56 0.63
CA ASP A 52 -11.32 -16.58 1.69
C ASP A 52 -9.85 -16.83 2.05
N LEU A 53 -8.92 -16.51 1.14
CA LEU A 53 -7.48 -16.75 1.31
C LEU A 53 -6.94 -16.19 2.64
N GLY A 54 -7.34 -14.98 3.00
CA GLY A 54 -6.90 -14.34 4.24
C GLY A 54 -7.29 -15.13 5.49
N GLY A 55 -8.54 -15.63 5.55
CA GLY A 55 -9.05 -16.45 6.64
C GLY A 55 -8.31 -17.79 6.76
N VAL A 56 -8.10 -18.46 5.63
CA VAL A 56 -7.37 -19.73 5.58
C VAL A 56 -5.92 -19.53 6.04
N MET A 57 -5.25 -18.49 5.56
CA MET A 57 -3.88 -18.19 6.01
C MET A 57 -3.83 -17.89 7.51
N ALA A 58 -4.79 -17.13 8.02
CA ALA A 58 -4.86 -16.80 9.45
C ALA A 58 -5.06 -18.04 10.32
N SER A 59 -5.87 -19.01 9.90
CA SER A 59 -6.06 -20.26 10.66
C SER A 59 -4.77 -21.05 10.82
N PHE A 60 -4.00 -21.24 9.74
CA PHE A 60 -2.71 -21.92 9.82
C PHE A 60 -1.68 -21.15 10.65
N MET A 61 -1.65 -19.83 10.55
CA MET A 61 -0.74 -19.03 11.38
C MET A 61 -1.15 -19.04 12.85
N ALA A 62 -2.43 -19.18 13.19
CA ALA A 62 -2.91 -19.34 14.57
C ALA A 62 -2.49 -20.67 15.18
N GLU A 63 -2.26 -21.70 14.38
CA GLU A 63 -1.69 -22.98 14.80
C GLU A 63 -0.15 -22.92 15.04
N GLY A 64 0.46 -21.72 14.92
CA GLY A 64 1.91 -21.53 15.07
C GLY A 64 2.71 -21.87 13.80
N ARG A 65 2.07 -22.04 12.65
CA ARG A 65 2.71 -22.38 11.36
C ARG A 65 3.01 -21.14 10.54
N THR A 66 3.99 -21.24 9.66
CA THR A 66 4.21 -20.26 8.60
C THR A 66 3.44 -20.67 7.35
N VAL A 67 2.93 -19.70 6.60
CA VAL A 67 2.27 -19.95 5.31
C VAL A 67 3.16 -19.46 4.19
N LYS A 68 3.59 -20.39 3.33
CA LYS A 68 4.36 -20.06 2.12
C LYS A 68 3.44 -20.14 0.91
N LEU A 69 3.36 -19.06 0.15
CA LEU A 69 2.72 -19.01 -1.17
C LEU A 69 3.82 -18.86 -2.22
N GLU A 70 3.92 -19.85 -3.11
CA GLU A 70 4.92 -19.84 -4.20
C GLU A 70 4.70 -18.64 -5.12
N GLY A 71 5.78 -18.00 -5.53
CA GLY A 71 5.75 -16.78 -6.35
C GLY A 71 5.38 -15.52 -5.56
N VAL A 72 4.96 -15.64 -4.29
CA VAL A 72 4.60 -14.52 -3.43
C VAL A 72 5.60 -14.38 -2.29
N GLY A 73 5.62 -15.33 -1.36
CA GLY A 73 6.49 -15.27 -0.21
C GLY A 73 5.93 -16.00 1.00
N THR A 74 6.49 -15.73 2.16
CA THR A 74 6.16 -16.40 3.43
C THR A 74 5.55 -15.40 4.40
N PHE A 75 4.45 -15.82 5.02
CA PHE A 75 3.72 -15.07 6.05
C PHE A 75 3.83 -15.80 7.39
N TYR A 76 3.98 -15.06 8.47
CA TYR A 76 4.05 -15.60 9.82
C TYR A 76 3.68 -14.55 10.86
N TYR A 77 3.30 -15.01 12.05
CA TYR A 77 3.02 -14.12 13.17
C TYR A 77 4.28 -13.74 13.92
N THR A 78 4.30 -12.50 14.38
CA THR A 78 5.20 -12.00 15.42
C THR A 78 4.38 -11.32 16.50
N ILE A 79 4.88 -11.32 17.71
CA ILE A 79 4.22 -10.72 18.85
C ILE A 79 4.98 -9.49 19.35
N ASN A 80 4.22 -8.55 19.91
CA ASN A 80 4.76 -7.52 20.79
C ASN A 80 4.36 -7.87 22.22
N ALA A 81 5.34 -7.96 23.08
CA ALA A 81 5.10 -8.10 24.52
C ALA A 81 5.10 -6.74 25.22
N ASP A 82 4.54 -6.72 26.41
CA ASP A 82 4.69 -5.62 27.36
C ASP A 82 6.12 -5.58 27.93
N LYS A 83 6.30 -5.00 29.09
CA LYS A 83 7.60 -4.94 29.77
C LYS A 83 8.19 -6.34 29.95
N GLY A 84 9.50 -6.46 29.75
CA GLY A 84 10.23 -7.67 30.05
C GLY A 84 10.21 -7.98 31.56
N ILE A 85 10.26 -9.25 31.89
CA ILE A 85 10.35 -9.77 33.28
C ILE A 85 11.73 -10.38 33.49
N ALA A 86 12.28 -10.24 34.71
CA ALA A 86 13.64 -10.69 34.99
C ALA A 86 13.77 -12.22 35.07
N LYS A 87 12.69 -12.91 35.43
CA LYS A 87 12.69 -14.36 35.61
C LYS A 87 11.90 -15.04 34.49
N PRO A 88 12.48 -16.03 33.80
CA PRO A 88 11.80 -16.70 32.70
C PRO A 88 10.53 -17.45 33.13
N GLU A 89 10.49 -17.94 34.39
CA GLU A 89 9.33 -18.68 34.93
C GLU A 89 8.08 -17.80 35.10
N GLU A 90 8.26 -16.49 35.19
CA GLU A 90 7.17 -15.51 35.35
C GLU A 90 6.61 -15.04 34.01
N VAL A 91 7.22 -15.44 32.88
CA VAL A 91 6.75 -15.07 31.53
C VAL A 91 5.48 -15.84 31.19
N THR A 92 4.43 -15.12 30.85
CA THR A 92 3.13 -15.70 30.50
C THR A 92 2.56 -15.09 29.23
N ALA A 93 1.64 -15.80 28.57
CA ALA A 93 0.94 -15.31 27.36
C ALA A 93 0.15 -14.00 27.60
N LYS A 94 -0.18 -13.68 28.87
CA LYS A 94 -0.87 -12.42 29.23
C LYS A 94 -0.07 -11.16 28.91
N GLN A 95 1.23 -11.29 28.70
CA GLN A 95 2.12 -10.19 28.31
C GLN A 95 2.06 -9.87 26.82
N ILE A 96 1.44 -10.73 26.01
CA ILE A 96 1.28 -10.51 24.57
C ILE A 96 0.23 -9.44 24.38
N LYS A 97 0.65 -8.26 23.92
CA LYS A 97 -0.26 -7.14 23.62
C LYS A 97 -0.84 -7.18 22.23
N ASN A 98 0.01 -7.44 21.23
CA ASN A 98 -0.37 -7.40 19.84
C ASN A 98 0.29 -8.52 19.04
N VAL A 99 -0.48 -9.08 18.11
CA VAL A 99 0.01 -9.99 17.09
C VAL A 99 0.13 -9.21 15.78
N ARG A 100 1.23 -9.40 15.05
CA ARG A 100 1.48 -8.78 13.75
C ARG A 100 1.77 -9.85 12.72
N VAL A 101 1.23 -9.66 11.52
CA VAL A 101 1.65 -10.45 10.36
C VAL A 101 2.95 -9.88 9.82
N ARG A 102 3.93 -10.75 9.62
CA ARG A 102 5.16 -10.44 8.88
C ARG A 102 5.13 -11.14 7.55
N PHE A 103 5.70 -10.48 6.56
CA PHE A 103 5.82 -10.97 5.21
C PHE A 103 7.28 -10.92 4.77
N ILE A 104 7.75 -12.01 4.18
CA ILE A 104 9.06 -12.11 3.55
C ILE A 104 8.83 -12.50 2.09
N PRO A 105 9.17 -11.61 1.12
CA PRO A 105 9.09 -11.95 -0.28
C PRO A 105 9.91 -13.21 -0.61
N GLU A 106 9.42 -14.05 -1.48
CA GLU A 106 10.21 -15.18 -1.98
C GLU A 106 11.40 -14.65 -2.76
N THR A 107 12.57 -15.23 -2.54
CA THR A 107 13.81 -14.85 -3.21
C THR A 107 14.43 -16.07 -3.87
N SER A 108 14.84 -15.92 -5.12
CA SER A 108 15.77 -16.86 -5.72
C SER A 108 17.21 -16.44 -5.39
N ARG A 109 18.09 -17.41 -5.23
CA ARG A 109 19.50 -17.16 -4.94
C ARG A 109 20.38 -17.79 -6.03
N THR A 110 21.47 -17.13 -6.34
CA THR A 110 22.51 -17.67 -7.21
C THR A 110 23.32 -18.75 -6.47
N GLN A 111 24.15 -19.52 -7.20
CA GLN A 111 25.07 -20.49 -6.59
C GLN A 111 26.00 -19.86 -5.54
N SER A 112 26.32 -18.57 -5.67
CA SER A 112 27.11 -17.80 -4.71
C SER A 112 26.27 -17.27 -3.51
N ASN A 113 25.05 -17.76 -3.32
CA ASN A 113 24.12 -17.39 -2.24
C ASN A 113 23.68 -15.90 -2.24
N LYS A 114 23.95 -15.18 -3.32
CA LYS A 114 23.43 -13.80 -3.51
C LYS A 114 21.98 -13.84 -4.00
N VAL A 115 21.18 -12.89 -3.55
CA VAL A 115 19.80 -12.73 -4.01
C VAL A 115 19.82 -12.34 -5.50
N ALA A 116 19.28 -13.21 -6.36
CA ALA A 116 19.15 -12.94 -7.79
C ALA A 116 17.85 -12.19 -8.09
N THR A 117 16.71 -12.70 -7.62
CA THR A 117 15.42 -12.07 -7.82
C THR A 117 14.61 -12.08 -6.53
N ARG A 118 13.66 -11.17 -6.42
CA ARG A 118 12.66 -11.14 -5.35
C ARG A 118 11.28 -11.19 -5.98
N SER A 119 10.42 -12.05 -5.48
CA SER A 119 9.00 -12.04 -5.90
C SER A 119 8.37 -10.66 -5.63
N LEU A 120 7.38 -10.32 -6.42
CA LEU A 120 6.66 -9.04 -6.36
C LEU A 120 7.51 -7.79 -6.70
N VAL A 121 8.77 -7.98 -7.07
CA VAL A 121 9.63 -6.89 -7.56
C VAL A 121 9.96 -7.17 -9.03
N SER A 122 9.46 -6.33 -9.92
CA SER A 122 9.79 -6.42 -11.35
C SER A 122 11.20 -5.89 -11.59
N ASP A 123 11.98 -6.60 -12.42
CA ASP A 123 13.33 -6.16 -12.81
C ASP A 123 13.34 -4.88 -13.66
N SER A 124 12.18 -4.53 -14.23
CA SER A 124 12.00 -3.37 -15.11
C SER A 124 11.12 -2.28 -14.52
N ILE A 125 11.31 -1.94 -13.24
CA ILE A 125 10.56 -0.83 -12.64
C ILE A 125 11.12 0.48 -13.14
N TYR A 126 10.31 1.24 -13.89
CA TYR A 126 10.64 2.62 -14.27
C TYR A 126 10.15 3.59 -13.20
N TRP A 127 11.06 4.43 -12.68
CA TRP A 127 10.80 5.41 -11.64
C TRP A 127 10.74 6.83 -12.20
N GLU A 128 9.67 7.56 -11.85
CA GLU A 128 9.46 8.96 -12.23
C GLU A 128 9.27 9.83 -10.99
N GLU A 129 9.83 11.04 -11.02
CA GLU A 129 9.62 12.01 -9.95
C GLU A 129 8.20 12.53 -9.98
N TRP A 130 7.48 12.33 -8.88
CA TRP A 130 6.14 12.87 -8.70
C TRP A 130 6.23 14.37 -8.45
N LYS A 131 5.73 15.15 -9.41
CA LYS A 131 5.52 16.60 -9.26
C LYS A 131 4.04 16.82 -8.96
N GLU A 132 3.71 17.30 -7.76
CA GLU A 132 2.37 17.78 -7.49
C GLU A 132 2.01 18.84 -8.52
N LYS A 133 0.95 18.62 -9.28
CA LYS A 133 0.36 19.70 -10.05
C LYS A 133 -0.09 20.74 -9.04
N LYS A 134 0.57 21.89 -8.97
CA LYS A 134 0.06 23.04 -8.26
C LYS A 134 -1.35 23.24 -8.79
N SER A 135 -2.36 23.07 -7.93
CA SER A 135 -3.71 23.50 -8.20
C SER A 135 -3.60 25.00 -8.54
N LEU A 136 -3.84 25.33 -9.79
CA LEU A 136 -4.11 26.71 -10.18
C LEU A 136 -5.44 27.03 -9.50
N THR A 137 -5.38 27.66 -8.35
CA THR A 137 -6.54 28.39 -7.81
C THR A 137 -6.92 29.38 -8.91
N PRO A 138 -8.18 29.38 -9.38
CA PRO A 138 -8.63 30.42 -10.27
C PRO A 138 -8.43 31.75 -9.55
N SER A 139 -7.68 32.66 -10.15
CA SER A 139 -7.62 34.06 -9.71
C SER A 139 -9.05 34.56 -9.56
N PRO A 140 -9.39 35.25 -8.46
CA PRO A 140 -10.66 35.96 -8.41
C PRO A 140 -10.72 36.95 -9.56
N SER A 141 -11.78 36.90 -10.35
CA SER A 141 -12.05 37.89 -11.39
C SER A 141 -12.01 39.29 -10.77
N PRO A 142 -11.35 40.25 -11.41
CA PRO A 142 -11.45 41.63 -10.97
C PRO A 142 -12.90 42.08 -11.11
N ASN A 143 -13.40 42.65 -10.03
CA ASN A 143 -14.69 43.34 -9.99
C ASN A 143 -14.84 44.24 -11.22
N GLY A 144 -15.82 43.96 -12.07
CA GLY A 144 -16.34 44.91 -13.00
C GLY A 144 -17.28 45.85 -12.25
N GLU A 145 -16.82 47.07 -12.01
CA GLU A 145 -17.67 48.22 -11.75
C GLU A 145 -18.56 48.46 -12.97
N GLY A 146 -19.79 48.84 -12.69
CA GLY A 146 -20.73 49.24 -13.71
C GLY A 146 -22.08 49.61 -13.09
N SER A 147 -22.10 50.71 -12.37
CA SER A 147 -23.33 51.49 -12.13
C SER A 147 -23.92 51.88 -13.49
N GLU A 148 -25.22 51.85 -13.62
CA GLU A 148 -25.96 53.05 -14.06
C GLU A 148 -27.46 52.78 -13.97
N ASP A 149 -27.99 53.68 -13.24
CA ASP A 149 -29.32 54.19 -13.05
C ASP A 149 -30.09 54.39 -14.38
N HIS A 150 -31.32 53.91 -14.47
CA HIS A 150 -32.29 54.43 -15.39
C HIS A 150 -33.70 54.35 -14.82
N THR A 151 -34.03 55.42 -14.10
CA THR A 151 -35.39 55.97 -13.96
C THR A 151 -35.99 56.20 -15.36
N GLY A 152 -37.18 55.64 -15.59
CA GLY A 152 -38.03 55.95 -16.76
C GLY A 152 -39.50 55.74 -16.37
N PRO A 153 -40.41 56.53 -16.93
CA PRO A 153 -41.55 57.09 -16.16
C PRO A 153 -42.82 56.23 -16.27
N GLN A 154 -43.69 56.47 -15.26
CA GLN A 154 -45.10 56.09 -15.24
C GLN A 154 -45.88 56.77 -16.37
N VAL A 155 -46.77 56.06 -17.04
CA VAL A 155 -47.98 56.55 -17.64
C VAL A 155 -49.02 55.43 -17.73
N GLY A 156 -50.25 55.79 -17.31
CA GLY A 156 -51.51 55.26 -17.83
C GLY A 156 -52.27 54.37 -16.85
#